data_589afdb00c3a2194c8b159f48fb7e06e
#
_entry.id   589afdb00c3a2194c8b159f48fb7e06e
#
_cell.length_a   1.000
_cell.length_b   1.000
_cell.length_c   1.000
_cell.angle_alpha   90.00
_cell.angle_beta   90.00
_cell.angle_gamma   90.00
#
_symmetry.space_group_name_H-M   'P 1'
#
loop_
_entity.id
_entity.type
_entity.pdbx_description
1 polymer ?
#
loop_
_entity_poly.entity_id
_entity_poly.type
_entity_poly.pdbx_seq_one_letter_code
_entity_poly.pdbx_strand_id
1 'polypeptide(L)'
;MLKTRIIPCLDVKDGRVVKGVNFVDLIDAGDPVEAAAAYDAAGADELCFLDITASSDNRETIFDIVERTAERCFMPLTVGGGVRTVDDIRRLLTAGADKVSINTAAVNRRAFVAEGADKFGAQCIVVAIDAKKVSGVGEPDRWEIFTHGGRKPTGIDAIDYAHEVVALGAGEILLTSMDRDGTKAGFDLPLTRAIADAVTVPVIASGGVGTLDHLVDGVKEGHASAVLAASIFHFGTYTIGQAKQHMAAAGISVRLDG
;
A
#
# COMPACT_ATOMS: atom_id res chain seq x y z
N MET A 1 2.49 -21.64 -8.42
CA MET A 1 3.22 -20.65 -7.61
C MET A 1 2.44 -19.34 -7.70
N LEU A 2 2.21 -18.65 -6.58
CA LEU A 2 1.60 -17.32 -6.61
C LEU A 2 2.52 -16.36 -7.37
N LYS A 3 1.93 -15.49 -8.17
CA LYS A 3 2.69 -14.48 -8.93
C LYS A 3 2.86 -13.23 -8.08
N THR A 4 4.04 -12.61 -8.15
CA THR A 4 4.31 -11.32 -7.52
C THR A 4 3.50 -10.22 -8.22
N ARG A 5 2.83 -9.36 -7.45
CA ARG A 5 2.02 -8.26 -7.97
C ARG A 5 2.82 -6.96 -8.02
N ILE A 6 2.62 -6.19 -9.09
CA ILE A 6 3.10 -4.81 -9.22
C ILE A 6 1.88 -3.90 -9.03
N ILE A 7 1.93 -3.05 -8.02
CA ILE A 7 0.82 -2.23 -7.56
C ILE A 7 1.18 -0.74 -7.71
N PRO A 8 0.68 -0.03 -8.71
CA PRO A 8 0.72 1.43 -8.73
C PRO A 8 -0.05 2.01 -7.54
N CYS A 9 0.46 3.12 -6.97
CA CYS A 9 -0.20 3.83 -5.89
C CYS A 9 -0.49 5.27 -6.30
N LEU A 10 -1.71 5.71 -6.07
CA LEU A 10 -2.18 7.06 -6.32
C LEU A 10 -2.64 7.69 -5.00
N ASP A 11 -1.93 8.76 -4.59
CA ASP A 11 -2.39 9.61 -3.50
C ASP A 11 -3.51 10.52 -4.04
N VAL A 12 -4.68 10.46 -3.41
CA VAL A 12 -5.85 11.26 -3.78
C VAL A 12 -6.10 12.31 -2.73
N LYS A 13 -6.22 13.57 -3.15
CA LYS A 13 -6.59 14.69 -2.29
C LYS A 13 -7.67 15.54 -2.96
N ASP A 14 -8.75 15.75 -2.25
CA ASP A 14 -9.89 16.55 -2.74
C ASP A 14 -10.35 16.14 -4.16
N GLY A 15 -10.35 14.84 -4.44
CA GLY A 15 -10.78 14.28 -5.71
C GLY A 15 -9.75 14.29 -6.85
N ARG A 16 -8.54 14.70 -6.58
CA ARG A 16 -7.44 14.75 -7.57
C ARG A 16 -6.27 13.88 -7.16
N VAL A 17 -5.61 13.27 -8.14
CA VAL A 17 -4.30 12.65 -7.89
C VAL A 17 -3.30 13.74 -7.58
N VAL A 18 -2.54 13.55 -6.50
CA VAL A 18 -1.51 14.48 -6.09
C VAL A 18 -0.17 13.77 -5.90
N LYS A 19 0.91 14.51 -6.07
CA LYS A 19 2.27 14.03 -5.82
C LYS A 19 3.06 15.05 -5.02
N GLY A 20 3.81 14.55 -4.04
CA GLY A 20 4.73 15.35 -3.23
C GLY A 20 5.73 14.43 -2.53
N VAL A 21 6.77 15.01 -1.96
CA VAL A 21 7.71 14.29 -1.09
C VAL A 21 7.23 14.46 0.35
N ASN A 22 7.06 13.35 1.09
CA ASN A 22 6.55 13.36 2.47
C ASN A 22 5.23 14.15 2.64
N PHE A 23 4.33 14.09 1.64
CA PHE A 23 3.04 14.81 1.63
C PHE A 23 3.16 16.34 1.73
N VAL A 24 4.30 16.90 1.32
CA VAL A 24 4.58 18.34 1.26
C VAL A 24 4.70 18.77 -0.20
N ASP A 25 4.36 20.04 -0.50
CA ASP A 25 4.41 20.62 -1.85
C ASP A 25 3.68 19.78 -2.91
N LEU A 26 2.43 19.41 -2.59
CA LEU A 26 1.62 18.56 -3.45
C LEU A 26 1.31 19.24 -4.79
N ILE A 27 1.64 18.55 -5.88
CA ILE A 27 1.34 18.95 -7.25
C ILE A 27 0.17 18.11 -7.76
N ASP A 28 -0.82 18.74 -8.39
CA ASP A 28 -1.93 18.06 -9.08
C ASP A 28 -1.37 17.23 -10.24
N ALA A 29 -1.74 15.97 -10.26
CA ALA A 29 -1.25 15.00 -11.21
C ALA A 29 -2.38 14.34 -12.03
N GLY A 30 -3.59 14.87 -11.99
CA GLY A 30 -4.68 14.50 -12.89
C GLY A 30 -5.91 13.87 -12.24
N ASP A 31 -6.78 13.32 -13.10
CA ASP A 31 -7.99 12.62 -12.68
C ASP A 31 -7.63 11.18 -12.27
N PRO A 32 -8.05 10.72 -11.07
CA PRO A 32 -7.74 9.38 -10.58
C PRO A 32 -8.37 8.26 -11.41
N VAL A 33 -9.54 8.48 -12.00
CA VAL A 33 -10.23 7.47 -12.82
C VAL A 33 -9.49 7.26 -14.15
N GLU A 34 -9.04 8.36 -14.78
CA GLU A 34 -8.24 8.28 -16.00
C GLU A 34 -6.86 7.63 -15.74
N ALA A 35 -6.23 7.96 -14.62
CA ALA A 35 -4.97 7.32 -14.22
C ALA A 35 -5.14 5.82 -13.97
N ALA A 36 -6.24 5.43 -13.30
CA ALA A 36 -6.59 4.03 -13.07
C ALA A 36 -6.77 3.26 -14.38
N ALA A 37 -7.55 3.82 -15.32
CA ALA A 37 -7.77 3.21 -16.63
C ALA A 37 -6.45 3.04 -17.42
N ALA A 38 -5.54 4.00 -17.32
CA ALA A 38 -4.22 3.89 -17.95
C ALA A 38 -3.37 2.76 -17.34
N TYR A 39 -3.41 2.58 -16.01
CA TYR A 39 -2.71 1.47 -15.34
C TYR A 39 -3.33 0.11 -15.62
N ASP A 40 -4.66 0.02 -15.71
CA ASP A 40 -5.35 -1.21 -16.10
C ASP A 40 -4.94 -1.62 -17.54
N ALA A 41 -4.99 -0.68 -18.48
CA ALA A 41 -4.54 -0.89 -19.86
C ALA A 41 -3.05 -1.22 -19.98
N ALA A 42 -2.22 -0.73 -19.05
CA ALA A 42 -0.78 -1.05 -18.96
C ALA A 42 -0.50 -2.41 -18.30
N GLY A 43 -1.54 -3.11 -17.82
CA GLY A 43 -1.45 -4.45 -17.24
C GLY A 43 -0.98 -4.45 -15.79
N ALA A 44 -1.28 -3.44 -14.98
CA ALA A 44 -1.05 -3.47 -13.54
C ALA A 44 -1.80 -4.65 -12.90
N ASP A 45 -1.25 -5.22 -11.82
CA ASP A 45 -1.86 -6.39 -11.18
C ASP A 45 -2.91 -6.01 -10.14
N GLU A 46 -2.83 -4.81 -9.62
CA GLU A 46 -3.71 -4.19 -8.62
C GLU A 46 -3.46 -2.68 -8.62
N LEU A 47 -4.41 -1.88 -8.17
CA LEU A 47 -4.25 -0.44 -7.95
C LEU A 47 -4.51 -0.10 -6.49
N CYS A 48 -3.73 0.83 -5.94
CA CYS A 48 -3.96 1.36 -4.59
C CYS A 48 -4.31 2.84 -4.66
N PHE A 49 -5.46 3.23 -4.09
CA PHE A 49 -5.81 4.62 -3.78
C PHE A 49 -5.57 4.90 -2.31
N LEU A 50 -4.83 5.95 -2.01
CA LEU A 50 -4.66 6.47 -0.65
C LEU A 50 -5.29 7.86 -0.56
N ASP A 51 -6.45 7.96 0.08
CA ASP A 51 -7.08 9.24 0.37
C ASP A 51 -6.32 9.97 1.48
N ILE A 52 -5.61 11.01 1.10
CA ILE A 52 -4.86 11.87 2.02
C ILE A 52 -5.60 13.18 2.34
N THR A 53 -6.88 13.26 2.03
CA THR A 53 -7.73 14.41 2.31
C THR A 53 -7.82 14.63 3.83
N ALA A 54 -7.51 15.85 4.28
CA ALA A 54 -7.46 16.18 5.71
C ALA A 54 -8.84 16.33 6.36
N SER A 55 -9.89 16.57 5.56
CA SER A 55 -11.25 16.88 6.03
C SER A 55 -12.18 15.67 5.97
N SER A 56 -13.01 15.51 7.01
CA SER A 56 -14.09 14.51 7.01
C SER A 56 -15.21 14.86 6.02
N ASP A 57 -15.31 16.12 5.64
CA ASP A 57 -16.44 16.63 4.84
C ASP A 57 -16.33 16.28 3.35
N ASN A 58 -15.10 15.92 2.88
CA ASN A 58 -14.85 15.54 1.49
C ASN A 58 -14.82 14.02 1.25
N ARG A 59 -15.27 13.21 2.20
CA ARG A 59 -15.24 11.74 2.06
C ARG A 59 -16.17 11.19 0.98
N GLU A 60 -17.26 11.88 0.67
CA GLU A 60 -18.17 11.47 -0.41
C GLU A 60 -17.44 11.43 -1.76
N THR A 61 -16.42 12.29 -1.93
CA THR A 61 -15.61 12.35 -3.14
C THR A 61 -14.84 11.04 -3.41
N ILE A 62 -14.28 10.39 -2.37
CA ILE A 62 -13.54 9.13 -2.59
C ILE A 62 -14.48 7.99 -2.98
N PHE A 63 -15.70 7.93 -2.45
CA PHE A 63 -16.68 6.91 -2.83
C PHE A 63 -17.09 7.05 -4.31
N ASP A 64 -17.37 8.29 -4.78
CA ASP A 64 -17.65 8.56 -6.20
C ASP A 64 -16.49 8.14 -7.12
N ILE A 65 -15.26 8.46 -6.73
CA ILE A 65 -14.07 8.06 -7.48
C ILE A 65 -13.93 6.55 -7.55
N VAL A 66 -14.14 5.83 -6.44
CA VAL A 66 -14.08 4.37 -6.38
C VAL A 66 -15.14 3.76 -7.29
N GLU A 67 -16.39 4.23 -7.23
CA GLU A 67 -17.49 3.75 -8.08
C GLU A 67 -17.17 3.94 -9.56
N ARG A 68 -16.78 5.15 -9.97
CA ARG A 68 -16.41 5.47 -11.36
C ARG A 68 -15.17 4.69 -11.82
N THR A 69 -14.23 4.39 -10.94
CA THR A 69 -13.08 3.56 -11.26
C THR A 69 -13.47 2.11 -11.46
N ALA A 70 -14.30 1.55 -10.57
CA ALA A 70 -14.78 0.18 -10.66
C ALA A 70 -15.64 -0.08 -11.91
N GLU A 71 -16.31 0.95 -12.44
CA GLU A 71 -17.04 0.86 -13.71
C GLU A 71 -16.12 0.74 -14.94
N ARG A 72 -14.86 1.16 -14.83
CA ARG A 72 -13.93 1.28 -15.97
C ARG A 72 -12.71 0.39 -15.90
N CYS A 73 -12.35 -0.10 -14.74
CA CYS A 73 -11.13 -0.86 -14.48
C CYS A 73 -11.48 -2.24 -13.93
N PHE A 74 -10.74 -3.27 -14.38
CA PHE A 74 -11.00 -4.66 -14.01
C PHE A 74 -9.88 -5.28 -13.16
N MET A 75 -8.80 -4.53 -12.90
CA MET A 75 -7.81 -4.93 -11.92
C MET A 75 -8.33 -4.70 -10.50
N PRO A 76 -7.95 -5.52 -9.51
CA PRO A 76 -8.33 -5.31 -8.12
C PRO A 76 -7.96 -3.92 -7.61
N LEU A 77 -8.87 -3.30 -6.84
CA LEU A 77 -8.72 -1.97 -6.28
C LEU A 77 -8.65 -2.03 -4.75
N THR A 78 -7.52 -1.59 -4.20
CA THR A 78 -7.35 -1.35 -2.76
C THR A 78 -7.53 0.13 -2.47
N VAL A 79 -8.38 0.46 -1.49
CA VAL A 79 -8.64 1.85 -1.09
C VAL A 79 -8.28 2.05 0.38
N GLY A 80 -7.46 3.03 0.67
CA GLY A 80 -7.04 3.41 2.02
C GLY A 80 -7.18 4.91 2.26
N GLY A 81 -6.88 5.30 3.50
CA GLY A 81 -6.99 6.68 3.94
C GLY A 81 -8.31 6.98 4.64
N GLY A 82 -8.23 7.56 5.82
CA GLY A 82 -9.37 8.03 6.58
C GLY A 82 -10.41 6.99 7.03
N VAL A 83 -10.22 5.70 6.82
CA VAL A 83 -11.15 4.63 7.22
C VAL A 83 -11.15 4.46 8.74
N ARG A 84 -12.30 4.58 9.39
CA ARG A 84 -12.44 4.62 10.86
C ARG A 84 -13.47 3.68 11.43
N THR A 85 -14.46 3.29 10.63
CA THR A 85 -15.60 2.49 11.06
C THR A 85 -15.83 1.30 10.14
N VAL A 86 -16.53 0.29 10.64
CA VAL A 86 -16.96 -0.87 9.85
C VAL A 86 -17.93 -0.45 8.72
N ASP A 87 -18.62 0.68 8.90
CA ASP A 87 -19.49 1.22 7.88
C ASP A 87 -18.69 1.89 6.75
N ASP A 88 -17.57 2.55 7.05
CA ASP A 88 -16.65 3.05 6.02
C ASP A 88 -16.14 1.91 5.14
N ILE A 89 -15.75 0.75 5.76
CA ILE A 89 -15.32 -0.44 5.02
C ILE A 89 -16.45 -0.92 4.10
N ARG A 90 -17.68 -1.04 4.64
CA ARG A 90 -18.84 -1.47 3.84
C ARG A 90 -19.07 -0.56 2.64
N ARG A 91 -19.06 0.76 2.85
CA ARG A 91 -19.31 1.75 1.80
C ARG A 91 -18.26 1.67 0.70
N LEU A 92 -16.97 1.53 1.03
CA LEU A 92 -15.90 1.36 0.05
C LEU A 92 -16.05 0.08 -0.77
N LEU A 93 -16.34 -1.04 -0.11
CA LEU A 93 -16.57 -2.32 -0.79
C LEU A 93 -17.85 -2.26 -1.68
N THR A 94 -18.91 -1.59 -1.22
CA THR A 94 -20.13 -1.39 -2.00
C THR A 94 -19.90 -0.48 -3.21
N ALA A 95 -19.03 0.52 -3.08
CA ALA A 95 -18.63 1.40 -4.19
C ALA A 95 -17.73 0.68 -5.23
N GLY A 96 -17.23 -0.52 -4.94
CA GLY A 96 -16.49 -1.35 -5.88
C GLY A 96 -15.02 -1.57 -5.53
N ALA A 97 -14.55 -1.16 -4.34
CA ALA A 97 -13.24 -1.59 -3.86
C ALA A 97 -13.22 -3.09 -3.57
N ASP A 98 -12.15 -3.78 -3.91
CA ASP A 98 -11.93 -5.19 -3.57
C ASP A 98 -11.35 -5.35 -2.17
N LYS A 99 -10.53 -4.38 -1.76
CA LYS A 99 -9.85 -4.36 -0.46
C LYS A 99 -9.89 -2.96 0.15
N VAL A 100 -9.89 -2.92 1.47
CA VAL A 100 -9.82 -1.69 2.24
C VAL A 100 -8.59 -1.69 3.13
N SER A 101 -7.77 -0.64 3.01
CA SER A 101 -6.56 -0.46 3.81
C SER A 101 -6.84 0.40 5.03
N ILE A 102 -6.54 -0.14 6.21
CA ILE A 102 -6.75 0.50 7.51
C ILE A 102 -5.42 0.68 8.23
N ASN A 103 -5.18 1.84 8.84
CA ASN A 103 -3.96 2.15 9.59
C ASN A 103 -4.31 2.68 10.99
N THR A 104 -4.37 3.98 11.19
CA THR A 104 -4.53 4.64 12.50
C THR A 104 -5.72 4.10 13.32
N ALA A 105 -6.84 3.79 12.68
CA ALA A 105 -8.01 3.23 13.37
C ALA A 105 -7.74 1.84 13.94
N ALA A 106 -6.99 0.99 13.22
CA ALA A 106 -6.57 -0.33 13.69
C ALA A 106 -5.56 -0.22 14.84
N VAL A 107 -4.62 0.74 14.79
CA VAL A 107 -3.68 1.02 15.89
C VAL A 107 -4.42 1.47 17.14
N ASN A 108 -5.39 2.35 17.01
CA ASN A 108 -6.16 2.88 18.15
C ASN A 108 -7.14 1.86 18.74
N ARG A 109 -7.67 0.96 17.92
CA ARG A 109 -8.67 -0.04 18.32
C ARG A 109 -8.44 -1.36 17.57
N ARG A 110 -7.69 -2.26 18.17
CA ARG A 110 -7.33 -3.57 17.58
C ARG A 110 -8.54 -4.39 17.12
N ALA A 111 -9.62 -4.39 17.90
CA ALA A 111 -10.84 -5.08 17.56
C ALA A 111 -11.42 -4.68 16.20
N PHE A 112 -11.08 -3.50 15.69
CA PHE A 112 -11.54 -3.02 14.38
C PHE A 112 -11.08 -3.93 13.23
N VAL A 113 -9.89 -4.53 13.34
CA VAL A 113 -9.38 -5.51 12.36
C VAL A 113 -10.26 -6.75 12.36
N ALA A 114 -10.52 -7.33 13.54
CA ALA A 114 -11.36 -8.52 13.66
C ALA A 114 -12.80 -8.27 13.20
N GLU A 115 -13.41 -7.16 13.60
CA GLU A 115 -14.77 -6.78 13.17
C GLU A 115 -14.87 -6.64 11.63
N GLY A 116 -13.85 -6.07 10.98
CA GLY A 116 -13.79 -5.99 9.53
C GLY A 116 -13.63 -7.36 8.89
N ALA A 117 -12.69 -8.17 9.38
CA ALA A 117 -12.42 -9.51 8.86
C ALA A 117 -13.62 -10.47 9.04
N ASP A 118 -14.27 -10.45 10.21
CA ASP A 118 -15.46 -11.28 10.49
C ASP A 118 -16.64 -10.92 9.59
N LYS A 119 -16.78 -9.65 9.26
CA LYS A 119 -17.94 -9.16 8.51
C LYS A 119 -17.79 -9.25 7.00
N PHE A 120 -16.58 -9.02 6.48
CA PHE A 120 -16.33 -8.91 5.04
C PHE A 120 -15.37 -9.97 4.51
N GLY A 121 -14.73 -10.73 5.37
CA GLY A 121 -13.68 -11.67 5.05
C GLY A 121 -12.28 -11.06 5.18
N ALA A 122 -11.32 -11.84 5.65
CA ALA A 122 -9.93 -11.43 5.81
C ALA A 122 -9.33 -10.86 4.51
N GLN A 123 -9.66 -11.45 3.36
CA GLN A 123 -9.16 -11.04 2.05
C GLN A 123 -9.50 -9.58 1.67
N CYS A 124 -10.52 -8.97 2.30
CA CYS A 124 -10.89 -7.57 2.07
C CYS A 124 -10.14 -6.60 3.00
N ILE A 125 -9.40 -7.08 4.00
CA ILE A 125 -8.77 -6.24 5.03
C ILE A 125 -7.27 -6.22 4.83
N VAL A 126 -6.75 -5.06 4.45
CA VAL A 126 -5.32 -4.74 4.41
C VAL A 126 -4.98 -3.87 5.61
N VAL A 127 -3.99 -4.27 6.40
CA VAL A 127 -3.49 -3.40 7.47
C VAL A 127 -2.23 -2.67 6.99
N ALA A 128 -2.31 -1.35 6.92
CA ALA A 128 -1.16 -0.50 6.59
C ALA A 128 -0.32 -0.26 7.84
N ILE A 129 0.98 -0.47 7.71
CA ILE A 129 1.99 -0.27 8.75
C ILE A 129 3.02 0.73 8.24
N ASP A 130 3.04 1.93 8.83
CA ASP A 130 4.10 2.91 8.61
C ASP A 130 5.15 2.69 9.69
N ALA A 131 6.32 2.16 9.33
CA ALA A 131 7.37 1.77 10.26
C ALA A 131 8.62 2.64 10.08
N LYS A 132 9.26 2.94 11.21
CA LYS A 132 10.53 3.69 11.25
C LYS A 132 11.53 2.97 12.14
N LYS A 133 12.79 2.90 11.70
CA LYS A 133 13.88 2.33 12.50
C LYS A 133 14.15 3.21 13.73
N VAL A 134 14.20 2.59 14.90
CA VAL A 134 14.41 3.27 16.18
C VAL A 134 15.60 2.73 16.98
N SER A 135 16.24 1.65 16.51
CA SER A 135 17.47 1.13 17.10
C SER A 135 18.67 2.00 16.74
N GLY A 136 19.61 2.13 17.68
CA GLY A 136 20.87 2.80 17.50
C GLY A 136 21.89 2.01 16.67
N VAL A 137 23.00 2.64 16.35
CA VAL A 137 24.12 2.00 15.67
C VAL A 137 24.73 0.90 16.55
N GLY A 138 24.80 -0.32 16.04
CA GLY A 138 25.35 -1.47 16.78
C GLY A 138 24.32 -2.20 17.67
N GLU A 139 23.09 -1.75 17.71
CA GLU A 139 21.98 -2.44 18.36
C GLU A 139 21.27 -3.37 17.36
N PRO A 140 20.59 -4.43 17.83
CA PRO A 140 19.70 -5.21 16.97
C PRO A 140 18.64 -4.32 16.32
N ASP A 141 18.32 -4.58 15.06
CA ASP A 141 17.35 -3.81 14.32
C ASP A 141 15.98 -3.85 15.00
N ARG A 142 15.38 -2.69 15.20
CA ARG A 142 14.05 -2.50 15.78
C ARG A 142 13.33 -1.37 15.07
N TRP A 143 12.06 -1.60 14.73
CA TRP A 143 11.20 -0.62 14.08
C TRP A 143 9.97 -0.36 14.92
N GLU A 144 9.57 0.89 14.97
CA GLU A 144 8.37 1.34 15.65
C GLU A 144 7.32 1.76 14.63
N ILE A 145 6.04 1.45 14.89
CA ILE A 145 4.96 1.92 14.05
C ILE A 145 4.56 3.36 14.35
N PHE A 146 4.17 4.06 13.30
CA PHE A 146 3.71 5.45 13.36
C PHE A 146 2.27 5.54 12.85
N THR A 147 1.57 6.57 13.27
CA THR A 147 0.20 6.88 12.87
C THR A 147 0.07 8.28 12.32
N HIS A 148 -1.11 8.64 11.80
CA HIS A 148 -1.41 9.95 11.25
C HIS A 148 -0.48 10.36 10.10
N GLY A 149 -0.23 9.42 9.16
CA GLY A 149 0.69 9.66 8.03
C GLY A 149 2.14 9.86 8.51
N GLY A 150 2.61 9.01 9.41
CA GLY A 150 3.99 9.02 9.91
C GLY A 150 4.32 10.12 10.92
N ARG A 151 3.34 10.88 11.42
CA ARG A 151 3.58 12.04 12.28
C ARG A 151 3.62 11.73 13.77
N LYS A 152 3.01 10.62 14.21
CA LYS A 152 2.86 10.29 15.62
C LYS A 152 3.48 8.94 15.94
N PRO A 153 4.58 8.88 16.72
CA PRO A 153 5.14 7.64 17.23
C PRO A 153 4.15 6.96 18.19
N THR A 154 4.18 5.65 18.28
CA THR A 154 3.25 4.87 19.11
C THR A 154 3.92 4.08 20.23
N GLY A 155 5.24 3.88 20.17
CA GLY A 155 6.00 2.99 21.05
C GLY A 155 5.80 1.50 20.77
N ILE A 156 5.04 1.14 19.71
CA ILE A 156 4.68 -0.25 19.39
C ILE A 156 5.71 -0.81 18.40
N ASP A 157 6.25 -1.99 18.69
CA ASP A 157 7.15 -2.69 17.78
C ASP A 157 6.39 -3.14 16.52
N ALA A 158 7.01 -2.97 15.35
CA ALA A 158 6.37 -3.24 14.07
C ALA A 158 6.15 -4.74 13.83
N ILE A 159 7.06 -5.61 14.30
CA ILE A 159 6.95 -7.07 14.13
C ILE A 159 5.86 -7.62 15.05
N ASP A 160 5.85 -7.19 16.31
CA ASP A 160 4.81 -7.59 17.27
C ASP A 160 3.42 -7.16 16.78
N TYR A 161 3.32 -5.95 16.26
CA TYR A 161 2.06 -5.46 15.69
C TYR A 161 1.62 -6.24 14.45
N ALA A 162 2.55 -6.60 13.57
CA ALA A 162 2.23 -7.42 12.40
C ALA A 162 1.65 -8.78 12.81
N HIS A 163 2.26 -9.45 13.79
CA HIS A 163 1.70 -10.69 14.37
C HIS A 163 0.30 -10.50 14.93
N GLU A 164 0.11 -9.43 15.70
CA GLU A 164 -1.18 -9.12 16.33
C GLU A 164 -2.30 -8.93 15.30
N VAL A 165 -2.07 -8.11 14.28
CA VAL A 165 -3.11 -7.82 13.27
C VAL A 165 -3.42 -9.02 12.38
N VAL A 166 -2.44 -9.87 12.09
CA VAL A 166 -2.66 -11.13 11.36
C VAL A 166 -3.49 -12.10 12.20
N ALA A 167 -3.20 -12.22 13.50
CA ALA A 167 -4.02 -13.03 14.41
C ALA A 167 -5.47 -12.51 14.53
N LEU A 168 -5.70 -11.22 14.34
CA LEU A 168 -7.01 -10.58 14.31
C LEU A 168 -7.71 -10.66 12.96
N GLY A 169 -7.10 -11.27 11.94
CA GLY A 169 -7.74 -11.52 10.65
C GLY A 169 -7.37 -10.54 9.54
N ALA A 170 -6.28 -9.78 9.66
CA ALA A 170 -5.73 -9.07 8.51
C ALA A 170 -5.37 -10.07 7.42
N GLY A 171 -5.86 -9.86 6.20
CA GLY A 171 -5.57 -10.72 5.06
C GLY A 171 -4.31 -10.33 4.30
N GLU A 172 -3.80 -9.12 4.51
CA GLU A 172 -2.61 -8.58 3.86
C GLU A 172 -2.02 -7.43 4.68
N ILE A 173 -0.71 -7.23 4.57
CA ILE A 173 0.00 -6.09 5.18
C ILE A 173 0.55 -5.19 4.06
N LEU A 174 0.24 -3.90 4.12
CA LEU A 174 0.89 -2.84 3.33
C LEU A 174 1.95 -2.17 4.21
N LEU A 175 3.22 -2.52 3.97
CA LEU A 175 4.34 -2.09 4.79
C LEU A 175 5.09 -0.93 4.14
N THR A 176 5.04 0.25 4.75
CA THR A 176 5.77 1.42 4.29
C THR A 176 6.93 1.75 5.24
N SER A 177 8.15 1.77 4.73
CA SER A 177 9.29 2.31 5.47
C SER A 177 9.31 3.83 5.36
N MET A 178 9.16 4.49 6.51
CA MET A 178 9.26 5.95 6.60
C MET A 178 10.69 6.46 6.37
N ASP A 179 11.70 5.61 6.62
CA ASP A 179 13.10 5.95 6.37
C ASP A 179 13.44 5.93 4.88
N ARG A 180 12.64 5.25 4.07
CA ARG A 180 12.87 5.09 2.63
C ARG A 180 11.87 5.85 1.78
N ASP A 181 10.68 6.14 2.28
CA ASP A 181 9.64 6.79 1.49
C ASP A 181 10.09 8.14 0.94
N GLY A 182 9.86 8.36 -0.37
CA GLY A 182 10.30 9.53 -1.11
C GLY A 182 11.80 9.61 -1.47
N THR A 183 12.66 8.73 -0.92
CA THR A 183 14.14 8.83 -1.10
C THR A 183 14.64 8.31 -2.45
N LYS A 184 13.89 7.44 -3.13
CA LYS A 184 14.31 6.70 -4.33
C LYS A 184 15.55 5.81 -4.15
N ALA A 185 15.90 5.47 -2.90
CA ALA A 185 17.09 4.69 -2.54
C ALA A 185 16.81 3.19 -2.37
N GLY A 186 15.64 2.72 -2.78
CA GLY A 186 15.17 1.34 -2.64
C GLY A 186 14.36 1.11 -1.37
N PHE A 187 13.70 -0.05 -1.31
CA PHE A 187 12.97 -0.49 -0.14
C PHE A 187 13.86 -0.65 1.09
N ASP A 188 13.28 -0.59 2.27
CA ASP A 188 13.93 -1.04 3.51
C ASP A 188 13.91 -2.57 3.54
N LEU A 189 14.94 -3.18 2.94
CA LEU A 189 15.01 -4.64 2.79
C LEU A 189 15.04 -5.37 4.15
N PRO A 190 15.82 -4.90 5.15
CA PRO A 190 15.81 -5.51 6.49
C PRO A 190 14.43 -5.50 7.14
N LEU A 191 13.73 -4.36 7.10
CA LEU A 191 12.37 -4.23 7.63
C LEU A 191 11.38 -5.14 6.89
N THR A 192 11.41 -5.06 5.54
CA THR A 192 10.49 -5.82 4.70
C THR A 192 10.64 -7.31 4.93
N ARG A 193 11.88 -7.80 4.99
CA ARG A 193 12.20 -9.20 5.26
C ARG A 193 11.77 -9.62 6.66
N ALA A 194 12.06 -8.81 7.68
CA ALA A 194 11.70 -9.12 9.06
C ALA A 194 10.18 -9.33 9.22
N ILE A 195 9.37 -8.47 8.59
CA ILE A 195 7.91 -8.61 8.62
C ILE A 195 7.44 -9.77 7.74
N ALA A 196 7.96 -9.91 6.50
CA ALA A 196 7.53 -10.95 5.58
C ALA A 196 7.82 -12.37 6.10
N ASP A 197 8.95 -12.55 6.79
CA ASP A 197 9.32 -13.84 7.39
C ASP A 197 8.57 -14.13 8.70
N ALA A 198 8.03 -13.09 9.36
CA ALA A 198 7.30 -13.21 10.62
C ALA A 198 5.82 -13.56 10.45
N VAL A 199 5.20 -13.24 9.32
CA VAL A 199 3.75 -13.42 9.12
C VAL A 199 3.42 -14.42 8.02
N THR A 200 2.18 -14.92 8.02
CA THR A 200 1.69 -15.91 7.04
C THR A 200 0.85 -15.31 5.92
N VAL A 201 0.54 -14.02 6.00
CA VAL A 201 -0.21 -13.28 4.97
C VAL A 201 0.73 -12.57 4.01
N PRO A 202 0.29 -12.24 2.79
CA PRO A 202 1.08 -11.46 1.85
C PRO A 202 1.52 -10.11 2.45
N VAL A 203 2.78 -9.72 2.16
CA VAL A 203 3.32 -8.41 2.51
C VAL A 203 3.61 -7.62 1.23
N ILE A 204 3.07 -6.43 1.15
CA ILE A 204 3.30 -5.45 0.08
C ILE A 204 4.43 -4.52 0.55
N ALA A 205 5.56 -4.51 -0.14
CA ALA A 205 6.64 -3.56 0.13
C ALA A 205 6.31 -2.19 -0.46
N SER A 206 6.46 -1.14 0.35
CA SER A 206 6.20 0.25 -0.02
C SER A 206 7.27 1.20 0.52
N GLY A 207 7.51 2.28 -0.23
CA GLY A 207 8.44 3.36 0.11
C GLY A 207 9.86 3.16 -0.42
N GLY A 208 10.36 4.14 -1.20
CA GLY A 208 11.75 4.22 -1.63
C GLY A 208 12.07 3.75 -3.04
N VAL A 209 11.11 3.29 -3.82
CA VAL A 209 11.39 2.79 -5.18
C VAL A 209 11.88 3.91 -6.10
N GLY A 210 13.02 3.71 -6.74
CA GLY A 210 13.62 4.64 -7.71
C GLY A 210 14.02 3.99 -9.02
N THR A 211 14.29 2.67 -9.01
CA THR A 211 14.71 1.89 -10.19
C THR A 211 13.95 0.57 -10.28
N LEU A 212 14.06 -0.12 -11.43
CA LEU A 212 13.47 -1.45 -11.61
C LEU A 212 14.17 -2.52 -10.75
N ASP A 213 15.48 -2.36 -10.48
CA ASP A 213 16.23 -3.26 -9.61
C ASP A 213 15.68 -3.25 -8.18
N HIS A 214 15.23 -2.09 -7.69
CA HIS A 214 14.60 -2.01 -6.38
C HIS A 214 13.35 -2.89 -6.25
N LEU A 215 12.57 -3.07 -7.34
CA LEU A 215 11.43 -3.99 -7.36
C LEU A 215 11.88 -5.45 -7.22
N VAL A 216 12.99 -5.80 -7.89
CA VAL A 216 13.61 -7.13 -7.79
C VAL A 216 14.11 -7.39 -6.36
N ASP A 217 14.82 -6.42 -5.77
CA ASP A 217 15.39 -6.53 -4.43
C ASP A 217 14.28 -6.69 -3.37
N GLY A 218 13.19 -5.93 -3.50
CA GLY A 218 12.04 -6.04 -2.60
C GLY A 218 11.45 -7.45 -2.51
N VAL A 219 11.48 -8.19 -3.62
CA VAL A 219 10.99 -9.58 -3.68
C VAL A 219 12.06 -10.58 -3.27
N LYS A 220 13.29 -10.47 -3.79
CA LYS A 220 14.33 -11.47 -3.57
C LYS A 220 14.99 -11.34 -2.21
N GLU A 221 15.26 -10.12 -1.79
CA GLU A 221 15.94 -9.82 -0.53
C GLU A 221 14.95 -9.46 0.58
N GLY A 222 13.89 -8.75 0.23
CA GLY A 222 12.84 -8.34 1.17
C GLY A 222 11.76 -9.39 1.38
N HIS A 223 11.69 -10.47 0.56
CA HIS A 223 10.66 -11.52 0.60
C HIS A 223 9.22 -11.02 0.44
N ALA A 224 9.05 -9.82 -0.13
CA ALA A 224 7.71 -9.26 -0.38
C ALA A 224 6.93 -10.10 -1.40
N SER A 225 5.63 -10.25 -1.19
CA SER A 225 4.68 -10.90 -2.11
C SER A 225 4.18 -9.96 -3.19
N ALA A 226 4.30 -8.65 -2.96
CA ALA A 226 3.95 -7.58 -3.90
C ALA A 226 4.82 -6.36 -3.67
N VAL A 227 4.95 -5.54 -4.70
CA VAL A 227 5.71 -4.28 -4.67
C VAL A 227 4.81 -3.13 -5.07
N LEU A 228 4.76 -2.10 -4.23
CA LEU A 228 3.97 -0.90 -4.46
C LEU A 228 4.92 0.25 -4.82
N ALA A 229 4.62 0.95 -5.90
CA ALA A 229 5.38 2.10 -6.34
C ALA A 229 4.47 3.19 -6.91
N ALA A 230 4.84 4.43 -6.68
CA ALA A 230 4.10 5.60 -7.14
C ALA A 230 4.89 6.38 -8.20
N SER A 231 5.93 7.08 -7.80
CA SER A 231 6.60 8.09 -8.63
C SER A 231 7.21 7.54 -9.92
N ILE A 232 7.81 6.35 -9.89
CA ILE A 232 8.46 5.77 -11.08
C ILE A 232 7.48 5.48 -12.23
N PHE A 233 6.23 5.13 -11.88
CA PHE A 233 5.17 4.88 -12.83
C PHE A 233 4.43 6.17 -13.20
N HIS A 234 4.08 6.96 -12.19
CA HIS A 234 3.27 8.15 -12.38
C HIS A 234 3.96 9.23 -13.23
N PHE A 235 5.27 9.41 -13.06
CA PHE A 235 6.07 10.32 -13.89
C PHE A 235 6.58 9.70 -15.19
N GLY A 236 6.16 8.47 -15.52
CA GLY A 236 6.55 7.80 -16.75
C GLY A 236 8.04 7.45 -16.84
N THR A 237 8.75 7.38 -15.72
CA THR A 237 10.16 6.93 -15.69
C THR A 237 10.26 5.50 -16.22
N TYR A 238 9.32 4.66 -15.81
CA TYR A 238 9.17 3.28 -16.30
C TYR A 238 7.70 2.95 -16.51
N THR A 239 7.42 2.02 -17.43
CA THR A 239 6.10 1.45 -17.62
C THR A 239 5.92 0.19 -16.77
N ILE A 240 4.66 -0.21 -16.51
CA ILE A 240 4.33 -1.48 -15.85
C ILE A 240 4.91 -2.66 -16.62
N GLY A 241 4.80 -2.64 -17.97
CA GLY A 241 5.36 -3.68 -18.82
C GLY A 241 6.87 -3.82 -18.69
N GLN A 242 7.63 -2.71 -18.63
CA GLN A 242 9.07 -2.74 -18.38
C GLN A 242 9.40 -3.33 -17.02
N ALA A 243 8.65 -2.96 -15.99
CA ALA A 243 8.82 -3.50 -14.64
C ALA A 243 8.60 -5.03 -14.61
N LYS A 244 7.52 -5.51 -15.21
CA LYS A 244 7.22 -6.94 -15.32
C LYS A 244 8.29 -7.71 -16.09
N GLN A 245 8.73 -7.18 -17.22
CA GLN A 245 9.80 -7.82 -18.02
C GLN A 245 11.11 -7.89 -17.24
N HIS A 246 11.49 -6.82 -16.55
CA HIS A 246 12.71 -6.77 -15.74
C HIS A 246 12.66 -7.78 -14.58
N MET A 247 11.55 -7.82 -13.84
CA MET A 247 11.35 -8.80 -12.75
C MET A 247 11.33 -10.25 -13.28
N ALA A 248 10.69 -10.51 -14.43
CA ALA A 248 10.69 -11.83 -15.05
C ALA A 248 12.11 -12.25 -15.48
N ALA A 249 12.89 -11.35 -16.10
CA ALA A 249 14.28 -11.60 -16.47
C ALA A 249 15.16 -11.91 -15.24
N ALA A 250 14.83 -11.33 -14.09
CA ALA A 250 15.46 -11.66 -12.81
C ALA A 250 14.96 -12.97 -12.18
N GLY A 251 14.06 -13.72 -12.84
CA GLY A 251 13.54 -15.01 -12.38
C GLY A 251 12.38 -14.92 -11.39
N ILE A 252 11.76 -13.75 -11.26
CA ILE A 252 10.57 -13.55 -10.42
C ILE A 252 9.31 -13.92 -11.24
N SER A 253 8.42 -14.71 -10.64
CA SER A 253 7.17 -15.09 -11.28
C SER A 253 6.18 -13.91 -11.25
N VAL A 254 5.96 -13.25 -12.38
CA VAL A 254 5.00 -12.16 -12.58
C VAL A 254 3.98 -12.53 -13.66
N ARG A 255 2.86 -11.80 -13.75
CA ARG A 255 1.89 -11.95 -14.83
C ARG A 255 2.33 -11.09 -16.02
N LEU A 256 2.72 -11.72 -17.14
CA LEU A 256 3.16 -11.03 -18.36
C LEU A 256 2.02 -10.77 -19.34
N ASP A 257 0.94 -11.56 -19.22
CA ASP A 257 -0.25 -11.45 -20.07
C ASP A 257 -1.22 -10.44 -19.42
N GLY A 258 -1.42 -9.33 -20.04
CA GLY A 258 -2.33 -8.26 -19.65
C GLY A 258 -2.76 -7.45 -20.86
#